data_93dd71350769f00378e8606bef927352
#
_entry.id   93dd71350769f00378e8606bef927352
#
_cell.length_a   1.000
_cell.length_b   1.000
_cell.length_c   1.000
_cell.angle_alpha   90.00
_cell.angle_beta   90.00
_cell.angle_gamma   90.00
#
_symmetry.space_group_name_H-M   'P 1'
#
loop_
_entity.id
_entity.type
_entity.pdbx_description
1 polymer ?
#
loop_
_entity_poly.entity_id
_entity_poly.type
_entity_poly.pdbx_seq_one_letter_code
_entity_poly.pdbx_strand_id
1 'polypeptide(L)'
;MSGSSFKQCIINGVKEGLISQTQAHKLRTNLEELQEFYQVRKGLDKSEAEKLAAKETLDQAKIEFAEKLRFTLLQKDKFNEMTTLFATYRNANGEVDIANAYRSMQAHDIVANTPNIERTVDIERGKAHQLMAGLLDKMKYKLGGFQTKLQKTNLKLMVKELMGENTGNVNAKQLADAWRETAEHLRKRFNKFGGKILSRIDWGLPQIHDSLLVRQSSKADWIDYILPKLDLDKMVNERSGLPFNDKTIREALSEVYDNIATEGMATFKPGTAGYGRALHNRRIDHRFLAFKSADDWMEYQARFGSPDPFKTMMEHINAMARDISMLKILGPNPDATHTWALGMIKKQMKIDAAAEAQVNLKEKN
;
A
#
# COMPACT_ATOMS: atom_id res chain seq x y z
N MET A 1 12.26 -1.76 31.86
CA MET A 1 13.64 -2.05 31.41
C MET A 1 14.33 -0.70 31.29
N SER A 2 15.54 -0.49 31.85
CA SER A 2 16.29 0.75 31.64
C SER A 2 16.89 0.78 30.22
N GLY A 3 17.18 1.96 29.67
CA GLY A 3 17.78 2.06 28.32
C GLY A 3 19.15 1.38 28.22
N SER A 4 19.95 1.40 29.28
CA SER A 4 21.22 0.65 29.34
C SER A 4 21.01 -0.86 29.29
N SER A 5 19.99 -1.39 29.96
CA SER A 5 19.60 -2.79 29.91
C SER A 5 19.11 -3.21 28.50
N PHE A 6 18.37 -2.34 27.81
CA PHE A 6 17.90 -2.63 26.46
C PHE A 6 19.05 -2.61 25.43
N LYS A 7 19.97 -1.65 25.52
CA LYS A 7 21.19 -1.64 24.68
C LYS A 7 22.02 -2.93 24.86
N GLN A 8 22.14 -3.41 26.10
CA GLN A 8 22.84 -4.67 26.37
C GLN A 8 22.11 -5.89 25.78
N CYS A 9 20.76 -5.90 25.82
CA CYS A 9 19.96 -6.94 25.17
C CYS A 9 20.18 -6.98 23.65
N ILE A 10 20.26 -5.82 22.99
CA ILE A 10 20.57 -5.74 21.55
C ILE A 10 21.95 -6.33 21.27
N ILE A 11 22.96 -5.99 22.07
CA ILE A 11 24.34 -6.53 21.91
C ILE A 11 24.35 -8.06 22.07
N ASN A 12 23.69 -8.56 23.11
CA ASN A 12 23.62 -10.00 23.35
C ASN A 12 22.86 -10.71 22.23
N GLY A 13 21.74 -10.16 21.75
CA GLY A 13 20.98 -10.72 20.64
C GLY A 13 21.79 -10.87 19.35
N VAL A 14 22.72 -9.93 19.08
CA VAL A 14 23.65 -10.06 17.94
C VAL A 14 24.69 -11.16 18.20
N LYS A 15 25.27 -11.22 19.40
CA LYS A 15 26.28 -12.24 19.77
C LYS A 15 25.70 -13.64 19.68
N GLU A 16 24.47 -13.82 20.09
CA GLU A 16 23.74 -15.10 20.08
C GLU A 16 23.13 -15.43 18.70
N GLY A 17 23.28 -14.55 17.70
CA GLY A 17 22.73 -14.75 16.36
C GLY A 17 21.21 -14.63 16.27
N LEU A 18 20.54 -14.10 17.30
CA LEU A 18 19.08 -13.93 17.36
C LEU A 18 18.59 -12.76 16.49
N ILE A 19 19.43 -11.74 16.33
CA ILE A 19 19.17 -10.59 15.45
C ILE A 19 20.41 -10.29 14.60
N SER A 20 20.18 -9.81 13.38
CA SER A 20 21.26 -9.39 12.48
C SER A 20 21.85 -8.05 12.90
N GLN A 21 23.06 -7.73 12.42
CA GLN A 21 23.69 -6.40 12.61
C GLN A 21 22.78 -5.26 12.11
N THR A 22 22.10 -5.45 10.98
CA THR A 22 21.18 -4.46 10.41
C THR A 22 19.98 -4.24 11.33
N GLN A 23 19.41 -5.30 11.90
CA GLN A 23 18.32 -5.18 12.87
C GLN A 23 18.78 -4.48 14.15
N ALA A 24 19.98 -4.82 14.65
CA ALA A 24 20.56 -4.19 15.83
C ALA A 24 20.80 -2.68 15.60
N HIS A 25 21.31 -2.31 14.43
CA HIS A 25 21.49 -0.90 14.05
C HIS A 25 20.14 -0.16 14.05
N LYS A 26 19.12 -0.71 13.39
CA LYS A 26 17.76 -0.14 13.38
C LYS A 26 17.20 0.07 14.79
N LEU A 27 17.30 -0.92 15.66
CA LEU A 27 16.82 -0.83 17.03
C LEU A 27 17.55 0.24 17.85
N ARG A 28 18.87 0.41 17.65
CA ARG A 28 19.64 1.46 18.31
C ARG A 28 19.25 2.85 17.81
N THR A 29 19.14 3.03 16.51
CA THR A 29 18.72 4.31 15.92
C THR A 29 17.33 4.71 16.42
N ASN A 30 16.36 3.82 16.39
CA ASN A 30 15.01 4.09 16.90
C ASN A 30 15.04 4.45 18.39
N LEU A 31 15.84 3.73 19.20
CA LEU A 31 15.97 4.02 20.61
C LEU A 31 16.53 5.42 20.86
N GLU A 32 17.57 5.82 20.12
CA GLU A 32 18.24 7.13 20.27
C GLU A 32 17.31 8.27 19.83
N GLU A 33 16.64 8.13 18.71
CA GLU A 33 15.68 9.11 18.20
C GLU A 33 14.48 9.29 19.17
N LEU A 34 13.95 8.19 19.72
CA LEU A 34 12.87 8.26 20.71
C LEU A 34 13.32 8.87 22.03
N GLN A 35 14.56 8.60 22.49
CA GLN A 35 15.13 9.24 23.68
C GLN A 35 15.23 10.76 23.49
N GLU A 36 15.77 11.20 22.36
CA GLU A 36 15.87 12.62 22.03
C GLU A 36 14.49 13.28 21.98
N PHE A 37 13.52 12.65 21.33
CA PHE A 37 12.15 13.13 21.25
C PHE A 37 11.53 13.33 22.64
N TYR A 38 11.62 12.32 23.52
CA TYR A 38 11.06 12.40 24.85
C TYR A 38 11.75 13.47 25.72
N GLN A 39 13.07 13.64 25.59
CA GLN A 39 13.80 14.68 26.32
C GLN A 39 13.49 16.08 25.77
N VAL A 40 13.62 16.28 24.46
CA VAL A 40 13.57 17.62 23.86
C VAL A 40 12.13 18.11 23.67
N ARG A 41 11.23 17.25 23.17
CA ARG A 41 9.86 17.65 22.83
C ARG A 41 8.87 17.45 23.97
N LYS A 42 9.08 16.45 24.83
CA LYS A 42 8.19 16.15 25.96
C LYS A 42 8.73 16.63 27.30
N GLY A 43 9.98 17.11 27.34
CA GLY A 43 10.59 17.66 28.55
C GLY A 43 10.82 16.62 29.64
N LEU A 44 10.88 15.34 29.32
CA LEU A 44 11.11 14.27 30.29
C LEU A 44 12.57 14.23 30.73
N ASP A 45 12.80 13.78 31.97
CA ASP A 45 14.15 13.52 32.41
C ASP A 45 14.77 12.33 31.65
N LYS A 46 16.10 12.23 31.67
CA LYS A 46 16.86 11.24 30.93
C LYS A 46 16.43 9.82 31.27
N SER A 47 16.14 9.50 32.53
CA SER A 47 15.78 8.17 32.98
C SER A 47 14.39 7.75 32.50
N GLU A 48 13.42 8.67 32.54
CA GLU A 48 12.05 8.45 32.03
C GLU A 48 12.05 8.32 30.51
N ALA A 49 12.76 9.21 29.81
CA ALA A 49 12.91 9.17 28.36
C ALA A 49 13.52 7.84 27.88
N GLU A 50 14.58 7.37 28.56
CA GLU A 50 15.20 6.08 28.25
C GLU A 50 14.24 4.89 28.44
N LYS A 51 13.45 4.89 29.51
CA LYS A 51 12.48 3.81 29.78
C LYS A 51 11.37 3.77 28.75
N LEU A 52 10.80 4.94 28.41
CA LEU A 52 9.73 5.04 27.43
C LEU A 52 10.24 4.69 26.03
N ALA A 53 11.38 5.21 25.62
CA ALA A 53 12.00 4.91 24.35
C ALA A 53 12.31 3.41 24.20
N ALA A 54 12.85 2.76 25.23
CA ALA A 54 13.11 1.32 25.21
C ALA A 54 11.82 0.51 25.08
N LYS A 55 10.77 0.89 25.81
CA LYS A 55 9.47 0.24 25.73
C LYS A 55 8.88 0.37 24.32
N GLU A 56 8.83 1.58 23.79
CA GLU A 56 8.26 1.84 22.48
C GLU A 56 9.03 1.17 21.35
N THR A 57 10.38 1.23 21.38
CA THR A 57 11.23 0.51 20.43
C THR A 57 10.94 -0.99 20.43
N LEU A 58 10.77 -1.58 21.62
CA LEU A 58 10.44 -2.99 21.74
C LEU A 58 9.05 -3.32 21.22
N ASP A 59 8.06 -2.48 21.51
CA ASP A 59 6.68 -2.70 21.07
C ASP A 59 6.57 -2.54 19.53
N GLN A 60 7.25 -1.58 18.95
CA GLN A 60 7.38 -1.44 17.48
C GLN A 60 8.05 -2.68 16.85
N ALA A 61 9.13 -3.17 17.44
CA ALA A 61 9.81 -4.37 16.94
C ALA A 61 8.92 -5.62 17.00
N LYS A 62 8.11 -5.78 18.06
CA LYS A 62 7.13 -6.89 18.18
C LYS A 62 6.05 -6.80 17.09
N ILE A 63 5.53 -5.60 16.84
CA ILE A 63 4.53 -5.36 15.79
C ILE A 63 5.12 -5.72 14.43
N GLU A 64 6.32 -5.23 14.10
CA GLU A 64 6.99 -5.54 12.83
C GLU A 64 7.24 -7.05 12.66
N PHE A 65 7.64 -7.73 13.72
CA PHE A 65 7.85 -9.18 13.70
C PHE A 65 6.55 -9.94 13.44
N ALA A 66 5.48 -9.57 14.16
CA ALA A 66 4.17 -10.20 14.01
C ALA A 66 3.61 -10.01 12.58
N GLU A 67 3.80 -8.82 12.01
CA GLU A 67 3.40 -8.52 10.64
C GLU A 67 4.20 -9.33 9.62
N LYS A 68 5.52 -9.42 9.80
CA LYS A 68 6.38 -10.22 8.95
C LYS A 68 6.01 -11.71 9.00
N LEU A 69 5.71 -12.22 10.19
CA LEU A 69 5.26 -13.60 10.36
C LEU A 69 3.92 -13.82 9.66
N ARG A 70 2.93 -12.94 9.91
CA ARG A 70 1.62 -12.98 9.24
C ARG A 70 1.77 -12.97 7.72
N PHE A 71 2.59 -12.08 7.18
CA PHE A 71 2.88 -12.00 5.75
C PHE A 71 3.44 -13.33 5.22
N THR A 72 4.44 -13.90 5.90
CA THR A 72 5.07 -15.15 5.50
C THR A 72 4.07 -16.32 5.50
N LEU A 73 3.20 -16.40 6.51
CA LEU A 73 2.16 -17.42 6.59
C LEU A 73 1.15 -17.29 5.45
N LEU A 74 0.63 -16.08 5.19
CA LEU A 74 -0.30 -15.84 4.09
C LEU A 74 0.31 -16.17 2.72
N GLN A 75 1.59 -15.85 2.51
CA GLN A 75 2.28 -16.17 1.28
C GLN A 75 2.49 -17.69 1.12
N LYS A 76 2.84 -18.37 2.20
CA LYS A 76 2.97 -19.84 2.22
C LYS A 76 1.65 -20.53 1.89
N ASP A 77 0.55 -20.05 2.49
CA ASP A 77 -0.78 -20.60 2.21
C ASP A 77 -1.14 -20.45 0.73
N LYS A 78 -0.82 -19.30 0.11
CA LYS A 78 -1.03 -19.10 -1.32
C LYS A 78 -0.20 -20.02 -2.20
N PHE A 79 1.07 -20.23 -1.86
CA PHE A 79 1.88 -21.21 -2.58
C PHE A 79 1.33 -22.62 -2.46
N ASN A 80 0.80 -23.03 -1.31
CA ASN A 80 0.16 -24.34 -1.13
C ASN A 80 -1.10 -24.45 -1.97
N GLU A 81 -2.00 -23.44 -1.96
CA GLU A 81 -3.19 -23.40 -2.80
C GLU A 81 -2.84 -23.54 -4.30
N MET A 82 -1.84 -22.78 -4.75
CA MET A 82 -1.40 -22.81 -6.15
C MET A 82 -0.73 -24.13 -6.53
N THR A 83 0.08 -24.69 -5.64
CA THR A 83 0.71 -26.01 -5.86
C THR A 83 -0.36 -27.09 -6.05
N THR A 84 -1.42 -27.05 -5.24
CA THR A 84 -2.57 -27.95 -5.39
C THR A 84 -3.27 -27.73 -6.73
N LEU A 85 -3.55 -26.49 -7.11
CA LEU A 85 -4.16 -26.17 -8.39
C LEU A 85 -3.29 -26.67 -9.56
N PHE A 86 -1.99 -26.42 -9.54
CA PHE A 86 -1.07 -26.83 -10.59
C PHE A 86 -0.97 -28.38 -10.72
N ALA A 87 -1.07 -29.09 -9.60
CA ALA A 87 -1.06 -30.54 -9.59
C ALA A 87 -2.38 -31.16 -10.08
N THR A 88 -3.51 -30.46 -9.92
CA THR A 88 -4.85 -30.99 -10.20
C THR A 88 -5.48 -30.49 -11.49
N TYR A 89 -5.02 -29.36 -12.04
CA TYR A 89 -5.54 -28.82 -13.29
C TYR A 89 -5.21 -29.74 -14.47
N ARG A 90 -6.22 -30.03 -15.29
CA ARG A 90 -6.07 -30.85 -16.49
C ARG A 90 -6.57 -30.06 -17.71
N ASN A 91 -5.83 -30.16 -18.83
CA ASN A 91 -6.28 -29.68 -20.13
C ASN A 91 -7.36 -30.59 -20.73
N ALA A 92 -7.84 -30.27 -21.92
CA ALA A 92 -8.85 -31.04 -22.63
C ALA A 92 -8.41 -32.47 -22.91
N ASN A 93 -7.11 -32.76 -22.96
CA ASN A 93 -6.52 -34.07 -23.19
C ASN A 93 -6.35 -34.89 -21.89
N GLY A 94 -6.67 -34.32 -20.72
CA GLY A 94 -6.48 -34.93 -19.40
C GLY A 94 -5.06 -34.80 -18.83
N GLU A 95 -4.19 -34.02 -19.45
CA GLU A 95 -2.80 -33.82 -19.06
C GLU A 95 -2.67 -32.65 -18.05
N VAL A 96 -1.64 -32.71 -17.21
CA VAL A 96 -1.30 -31.58 -16.30
C VAL A 96 -0.87 -30.37 -17.13
N ASP A 97 -1.52 -29.22 -16.88
CA ASP A 97 -1.22 -27.99 -17.61
C ASP A 97 -1.08 -26.80 -16.62
N ILE A 98 0.15 -26.59 -16.17
CA ILE A 98 0.49 -25.52 -15.20
C ILE A 98 0.29 -24.14 -15.83
N ALA A 99 0.55 -23.97 -17.12
CA ALA A 99 0.41 -22.68 -17.79
C ALA A 99 -1.06 -22.23 -17.81
N ASN A 100 -1.99 -23.09 -18.21
CA ASN A 100 -3.41 -22.78 -18.18
C ASN A 100 -3.97 -22.73 -16.75
N ALA A 101 -3.47 -23.55 -15.83
CA ALA A 101 -3.78 -23.42 -14.40
C ALA A 101 -3.45 -22.02 -13.86
N TYR A 102 -2.27 -21.50 -14.17
CA TYR A 102 -1.88 -20.13 -13.77
C TYR A 102 -2.69 -19.05 -14.50
N ARG A 103 -2.98 -19.24 -15.80
CA ARG A 103 -3.84 -18.35 -16.57
C ARG A 103 -5.26 -18.27 -15.98
N SER A 104 -5.81 -19.39 -15.53
CA SER A 104 -7.15 -19.44 -14.91
C SER A 104 -7.26 -18.62 -13.62
N MET A 105 -6.13 -18.35 -12.94
CA MET A 105 -6.09 -17.44 -11.78
C MET A 105 -6.11 -15.96 -12.19
N GLN A 106 -5.73 -15.63 -13.41
CA GLN A 106 -5.69 -14.26 -13.90
C GLN A 106 -7.00 -13.83 -14.54
N ALA A 107 -7.50 -14.66 -15.48
CA ALA A 107 -8.68 -14.41 -16.26
C ALA A 107 -9.73 -15.52 -16.07
N HIS A 108 -10.97 -15.24 -16.49
CA HIS A 108 -12.05 -16.21 -16.38
C HIS A 108 -11.76 -17.47 -17.22
N ASP A 109 -11.86 -18.61 -16.56
CA ASP A 109 -11.75 -19.93 -17.18
C ASP A 109 -13.02 -20.75 -16.84
N ILE A 110 -13.77 -21.13 -17.88
CA ILE A 110 -15.03 -21.87 -17.73
C ILE A 110 -14.78 -23.29 -17.16
N VAL A 111 -13.65 -23.90 -17.52
CA VAL A 111 -13.31 -25.26 -17.11
C VAL A 111 -12.86 -25.33 -15.65
N ALA A 112 -11.97 -24.42 -15.25
CA ALA A 112 -11.38 -24.45 -13.91
C ALA A 112 -12.33 -23.96 -12.81
N ASN A 113 -13.28 -23.07 -13.14
CA ASN A 113 -14.18 -22.39 -12.18
C ASN A 113 -13.46 -21.89 -10.91
N THR A 114 -12.20 -21.50 -11.06
CA THR A 114 -11.36 -21.02 -9.96
C THR A 114 -11.60 -19.53 -9.73
N PRO A 115 -11.43 -19.05 -8.48
CA PRO A 115 -11.36 -17.61 -8.23
C PRO A 115 -10.21 -16.99 -9.02
N ASN A 116 -10.50 -15.94 -9.79
CA ASN A 116 -9.52 -15.25 -10.61
C ASN A 116 -9.49 -13.74 -10.32
N ILE A 117 -8.42 -13.08 -10.79
CA ILE A 117 -8.21 -11.65 -10.54
C ILE A 117 -9.33 -10.84 -11.19
N GLU A 118 -9.61 -11.06 -12.46
CA GLU A 118 -10.60 -10.31 -13.25
C GLU A 118 -11.97 -10.27 -12.57
N ARG A 119 -12.54 -11.44 -12.28
CA ARG A 119 -13.85 -11.54 -11.60
C ARG A 119 -13.82 -10.96 -10.19
N THR A 120 -12.70 -11.11 -9.47
CA THR A 120 -12.56 -10.56 -8.12
C THR A 120 -12.51 -9.03 -8.17
N VAL A 121 -11.86 -8.41 -9.16
CA VAL A 121 -11.86 -6.95 -9.37
C VAL A 121 -13.30 -6.44 -9.52
N ASP A 122 -14.11 -7.10 -10.36
CA ASP A 122 -15.50 -6.69 -10.56
C ASP A 122 -16.33 -6.81 -9.29
N ILE A 123 -16.12 -7.86 -8.50
CA ILE A 123 -16.81 -8.05 -7.21
C ILE A 123 -16.41 -6.97 -6.21
N GLU A 124 -15.12 -6.69 -6.01
CA GLU A 124 -14.65 -5.71 -5.04
C GLU A 124 -15.04 -4.28 -5.47
N ARG A 125 -14.97 -3.97 -6.76
CA ARG A 125 -15.44 -2.70 -7.33
C ARG A 125 -16.94 -2.53 -7.17
N GLY A 126 -17.73 -3.56 -7.49
CA GLY A 126 -19.18 -3.55 -7.34
C GLY A 126 -19.63 -3.31 -5.91
N LYS A 127 -18.97 -3.92 -4.93
CA LYS A 127 -19.23 -3.69 -3.50
C LYS A 127 -18.94 -2.24 -3.09
N ALA A 128 -17.80 -1.68 -3.54
CA ALA A 128 -17.47 -0.29 -3.26
C ALA A 128 -18.48 0.67 -3.90
N HIS A 129 -18.90 0.42 -5.14
CA HIS A 129 -19.95 1.22 -5.80
C HIS A 129 -21.29 1.12 -5.09
N GLN A 130 -21.66 -0.05 -4.55
CA GLN A 130 -22.87 -0.23 -3.76
C GLN A 130 -22.87 0.64 -2.50
N LEU A 131 -21.74 0.71 -1.77
CA LEU A 131 -21.59 1.60 -0.61
C LEU A 131 -21.70 3.08 -1.01
N MET A 132 -21.29 3.42 -2.23
CA MET A 132 -21.40 4.76 -2.79
C MET A 132 -22.71 5.04 -3.52
N ALA A 133 -23.66 4.12 -3.58
CA ALA A 133 -24.88 4.26 -4.41
C ALA A 133 -25.61 5.56 -4.11
N GLY A 134 -25.81 5.90 -2.85
CA GLY A 134 -26.45 7.17 -2.46
C GLY A 134 -25.68 8.43 -2.88
N LEU A 135 -24.35 8.36 -2.96
CA LEU A 135 -23.49 9.42 -3.50
C LEU A 135 -23.66 9.52 -5.01
N LEU A 136 -23.60 8.38 -5.71
CA LEU A 136 -23.73 8.32 -7.17
C LEU A 136 -25.11 8.84 -7.62
N ASP A 137 -26.19 8.46 -6.93
CA ASP A 137 -27.55 8.93 -7.21
C ASP A 137 -27.68 10.46 -7.03
N LYS A 138 -27.11 11.00 -5.95
CA LYS A 138 -27.13 12.45 -5.69
C LYS A 138 -26.28 13.23 -6.66
N MET A 139 -25.18 12.65 -7.12
CA MET A 139 -24.32 13.28 -8.13
C MET A 139 -24.93 13.22 -9.52
N LYS A 140 -25.91 12.33 -9.78
CA LYS A 140 -26.58 12.12 -11.09
C LYS A 140 -25.59 12.26 -12.24
N TYR A 141 -24.57 11.43 -12.22
CA TYR A 141 -23.54 11.45 -13.25
C TYR A 141 -24.21 11.04 -14.58
N LYS A 142 -24.58 12.04 -15.38
CA LYS A 142 -24.90 11.78 -16.78
C LYS A 142 -23.59 11.38 -17.46
N LEU A 143 -23.50 10.15 -17.91
CA LEU A 143 -22.40 9.71 -18.77
C LEU A 143 -22.20 10.75 -19.88
N GLY A 144 -21.02 11.39 -19.90
CA GLY A 144 -20.64 12.38 -20.91
C GLY A 144 -21.07 13.84 -20.64
N GLY A 145 -21.59 14.17 -19.44
CA GLY A 145 -21.98 15.54 -19.08
C GLY A 145 -20.99 16.23 -18.14
N PHE A 146 -20.81 17.53 -18.34
CA PHE A 146 -20.07 18.38 -17.42
C PHE A 146 -20.78 18.46 -16.05
N GLN A 147 -20.01 18.40 -14.96
CA GLN A 147 -20.54 18.63 -13.63
C GLN A 147 -21.23 20.00 -13.54
N THR A 148 -22.41 20.04 -12.96
CA THR A 148 -23.10 21.31 -12.71
C THR A 148 -22.34 22.13 -11.66
N LYS A 149 -22.54 23.44 -11.64
CA LYS A 149 -21.96 24.33 -10.62
C LYS A 149 -22.30 23.87 -9.20
N LEU A 150 -23.54 23.40 -8.99
CA LEU A 150 -24.00 22.88 -7.69
C LEU A 150 -23.25 21.60 -7.30
N GLN A 151 -23.02 20.68 -8.23
CA GLN A 151 -22.26 19.45 -7.98
C GLN A 151 -20.80 19.76 -7.58
N LYS A 152 -20.14 20.69 -8.31
CA LYS A 152 -18.80 21.16 -7.97
C LYS A 152 -18.73 21.77 -6.58
N THR A 153 -19.74 22.58 -6.21
CA THR A 153 -19.83 23.17 -4.88
C THR A 153 -19.99 22.11 -3.80
N ASN A 154 -20.90 21.15 -3.98
CA ASN A 154 -21.12 20.07 -3.03
C ASN A 154 -19.88 19.18 -2.87
N LEU A 155 -19.11 18.93 -3.94
CA LEU A 155 -17.85 18.20 -3.86
C LEU A 155 -16.80 18.96 -3.05
N LYS A 156 -16.67 20.27 -3.22
CA LYS A 156 -15.75 21.09 -2.41
C LYS A 156 -16.14 21.06 -0.94
N LEU A 157 -17.43 21.22 -0.63
CA LEU A 157 -17.92 21.13 0.75
C LEU A 157 -17.74 19.73 1.33
N MET A 158 -17.93 18.68 0.54
CA MET A 158 -17.63 17.31 0.94
C MET A 158 -16.14 17.12 1.32
N VAL A 159 -15.20 17.68 0.55
CA VAL A 159 -13.77 17.63 0.91
C VAL A 159 -13.52 18.31 2.25
N LYS A 160 -14.18 19.44 2.53
CA LYS A 160 -14.12 20.12 3.82
C LYS A 160 -14.63 19.24 4.97
N GLU A 161 -15.79 18.62 4.80
CA GLU A 161 -16.34 17.66 5.78
C GLU A 161 -15.41 16.45 6.00
N LEU A 162 -14.76 15.94 4.93
CA LEU A 162 -13.80 14.84 5.02
C LEU A 162 -12.58 15.21 5.86
N MET A 163 -12.16 16.45 5.84
CA MET A 163 -11.04 16.97 6.62
C MET A 163 -11.43 17.49 8.01
N GLY A 164 -12.70 17.25 8.41
CA GLY A 164 -13.18 17.57 9.75
C GLY A 164 -13.79 18.97 9.91
N GLU A 165 -13.93 19.74 8.83
CA GLU A 165 -14.62 21.01 8.85
C GLU A 165 -16.14 20.78 8.85
N ASN A 166 -16.87 21.46 9.74
CA ASN A 166 -18.34 21.44 9.72
C ASN A 166 -18.85 22.53 8.76
N THR A 167 -19.31 22.12 7.59
CA THR A 167 -19.82 23.07 6.56
C THR A 167 -21.29 23.45 6.77
N GLY A 168 -22.00 22.79 7.68
CA GLY A 168 -23.45 22.92 7.84
C GLY A 168 -24.27 22.36 6.67
N ASN A 169 -23.64 21.82 5.64
CA ASN A 169 -24.31 21.26 4.47
C ASN A 169 -24.57 19.77 4.62
N VAL A 170 -25.86 19.42 4.84
CA VAL A 170 -26.28 18.03 5.05
C VAL A 170 -25.91 17.10 3.90
N ASN A 171 -26.04 17.58 2.64
CA ASN A 171 -25.66 16.78 1.48
C ASN A 171 -24.15 16.51 1.44
N ALA A 172 -23.32 17.53 1.68
CA ALA A 172 -21.87 17.38 1.74
C ALA A 172 -21.43 16.38 2.81
N LYS A 173 -22.05 16.47 4.00
CA LYS A 173 -21.81 15.52 5.10
C LYS A 173 -22.17 14.09 4.72
N GLN A 174 -23.35 13.87 4.13
CA GLN A 174 -23.77 12.53 3.70
C GLN A 174 -22.84 11.95 2.61
N LEU A 175 -22.35 12.81 1.69
CA LEU A 175 -21.37 12.42 0.69
C LEU A 175 -20.04 12.02 1.34
N ALA A 176 -19.58 12.79 2.31
CA ALA A 176 -18.35 12.51 3.06
C ALA A 176 -18.44 11.20 3.86
N ASP A 177 -19.58 10.97 4.53
CA ASP A 177 -19.80 9.76 5.32
C ASP A 177 -19.83 8.50 4.42
N ALA A 178 -20.52 8.55 3.28
CA ALA A 178 -20.54 7.45 2.30
C ALA A 178 -19.12 7.14 1.76
N TRP A 179 -18.33 8.18 1.51
CA TRP A 179 -16.95 7.98 1.10
C TRP A 179 -16.08 7.36 2.22
N ARG A 180 -16.20 7.84 3.47
CA ARG A 180 -15.46 7.27 4.60
C ARG A 180 -15.77 5.79 4.78
N GLU A 181 -17.04 5.41 4.70
CA GLU A 181 -17.47 4.01 4.78
C GLU A 181 -16.85 3.17 3.67
N THR A 182 -16.90 3.66 2.42
CA THR A 182 -16.32 2.99 1.25
C THR A 182 -14.81 2.82 1.38
N ALA A 183 -14.11 3.89 1.76
CA ALA A 183 -12.66 3.87 1.92
C ALA A 183 -12.22 2.94 3.06
N GLU A 184 -12.96 2.92 4.17
CA GLU A 184 -12.70 2.01 5.30
C GLU A 184 -13.00 0.55 4.94
N HIS A 185 -14.05 0.30 4.15
CA HIS A 185 -14.31 -1.03 3.60
C HIS A 185 -13.12 -1.51 2.75
N LEU A 186 -12.66 -0.70 1.79
CA LEU A 186 -11.53 -1.04 0.94
C LEU A 186 -10.25 -1.27 1.76
N ARG A 187 -9.96 -0.42 2.75
CA ARG A 187 -8.84 -0.57 3.66
C ARG A 187 -8.88 -1.91 4.41
N LYS A 188 -10.02 -2.25 5.00
CA LYS A 188 -10.21 -3.52 5.73
C LYS A 188 -10.05 -4.72 4.80
N ARG A 189 -10.59 -4.62 3.58
CA ARG A 189 -10.44 -5.69 2.57
C ARG A 189 -8.98 -5.87 2.16
N PHE A 190 -8.27 -4.79 1.87
CA PHE A 190 -6.86 -4.83 1.54
C PHE A 190 -6.03 -5.46 2.67
N ASN A 191 -6.26 -5.02 3.91
CA ASN A 191 -5.56 -5.55 5.08
C ASN A 191 -5.90 -7.02 5.36
N LYS A 192 -7.14 -7.46 5.09
CA LYS A 192 -7.54 -8.86 5.24
C LYS A 192 -6.65 -9.81 4.44
N PHE A 193 -6.26 -9.41 3.23
CA PHE A 193 -5.45 -10.24 2.33
C PHE A 193 -3.94 -9.96 2.40
N GLY A 194 -3.49 -9.35 3.47
CA GLY A 194 -2.06 -9.19 3.74
C GLY A 194 -1.52 -7.78 3.56
N GLY A 195 -2.39 -6.81 3.25
CA GLY A 195 -2.02 -5.41 3.25
C GLY A 195 -1.79 -4.85 4.66
N LYS A 196 -1.21 -3.65 4.70
CA LYS A 196 -0.92 -2.90 5.93
C LYS A 196 -1.24 -1.42 5.73
N ILE A 197 -2.50 -1.06 5.70
CA ILE A 197 -2.91 0.35 5.67
C ILE A 197 -3.44 0.71 7.06
N LEU A 198 -2.78 1.64 7.74
CA LEU A 198 -3.20 2.13 9.05
C LEU A 198 -4.52 2.90 8.94
N SER A 199 -5.36 2.82 9.96
CA SER A 199 -6.55 3.67 10.06
C SER A 199 -6.13 5.07 10.49
N ARG A 200 -6.65 6.09 9.80
CA ARG A 200 -6.46 7.50 10.16
C ARG A 200 -7.83 8.17 10.15
N ILE A 201 -8.16 8.85 11.25
CA ILE A 201 -9.44 9.54 11.43
C ILE A 201 -9.55 10.76 10.49
N ASP A 202 -8.41 11.40 10.22
CA ASP A 202 -8.27 12.61 9.41
C ASP A 202 -7.95 12.33 7.93
N TRP A 203 -8.14 11.08 7.48
CA TRP A 203 -7.92 10.75 6.08
C TRP A 203 -9.11 11.16 5.23
N GLY A 204 -8.93 12.24 4.48
CA GLY A 204 -9.96 12.78 3.62
C GLY A 204 -10.07 12.03 2.29
N LEU A 205 -9.17 12.33 1.37
CA LEU A 205 -9.14 11.77 0.02
C LEU A 205 -7.76 11.23 -0.32
N PRO A 206 -7.68 10.24 -1.22
CA PRO A 206 -6.41 9.84 -1.80
C PRO A 206 -5.80 11.01 -2.58
N GLN A 207 -4.48 11.09 -2.55
CA GLN A 207 -3.75 12.08 -3.33
C GLN A 207 -3.36 11.47 -4.66
N ILE A 208 -3.66 12.18 -5.73
CA ILE A 208 -3.20 11.86 -7.07
C ILE A 208 -2.11 12.86 -7.43
N HIS A 209 -0.97 12.36 -7.88
CA HIS A 209 0.11 13.18 -8.36
C HIS A 209 0.29 12.96 -9.85
N ASP A 210 0.29 14.04 -10.62
CA ASP A 210 0.64 14.02 -12.04
C ASP A 210 2.14 14.27 -12.16
N SER A 211 2.87 13.24 -12.58
CA SER A 211 4.34 13.28 -12.69
C SER A 211 4.80 14.36 -13.67
N LEU A 212 4.03 14.64 -14.71
CA LEU A 212 4.36 15.68 -15.70
C LEU A 212 4.20 17.08 -15.10
N LEU A 213 3.12 17.31 -14.36
CA LEU A 213 2.90 18.60 -13.68
C LEU A 213 3.96 18.84 -12.58
N VAL A 214 4.31 17.81 -11.82
CA VAL A 214 5.34 17.92 -10.77
C VAL A 214 6.70 18.23 -11.40
N ARG A 215 7.07 17.57 -12.51
CA ARG A 215 8.33 17.83 -13.23
C ARG A 215 8.45 19.22 -13.83
N GLN A 216 7.34 19.94 -14.03
CA GLN A 216 7.36 21.34 -14.51
C GLN A 216 7.88 22.31 -13.44
N SER A 217 7.89 21.90 -12.16
CA SER A 217 8.48 22.67 -11.05
C SER A 217 9.84 22.06 -10.68
N SER A 218 10.79 22.92 -10.29
CA SER A 218 11.99 22.40 -9.66
C SER A 218 11.65 21.73 -8.34
N LYS A 219 12.51 20.80 -7.88
CA LYS A 219 12.33 20.14 -6.57
C LYS A 219 12.24 21.15 -5.43
N ALA A 220 13.07 22.19 -5.44
CA ALA A 220 13.06 23.24 -4.43
C ALA A 220 11.73 24.01 -4.45
N ASP A 221 11.27 24.46 -5.62
CA ASP A 221 10.01 25.19 -5.75
C ASP A 221 8.80 24.35 -5.33
N TRP A 222 8.81 23.06 -5.65
CA TRP A 222 7.75 22.15 -5.23
C TRP A 222 7.72 21.98 -3.69
N ILE A 223 8.89 21.79 -3.05
CA ILE A 223 9.00 21.69 -1.60
C ILE A 223 8.56 22.98 -0.93
N ASP A 224 9.02 24.13 -1.40
CA ASP A 224 8.67 25.43 -0.82
C ASP A 224 7.18 25.78 -1.02
N TYR A 225 6.56 25.27 -2.08
CA TYR A 225 5.11 25.41 -2.29
C TYR A 225 4.29 24.54 -1.35
N ILE A 226 4.68 23.26 -1.16
CA ILE A 226 3.86 22.31 -0.40
C ILE A 226 4.07 22.41 1.11
N LEU A 227 5.30 22.66 1.57
CA LEU A 227 5.67 22.64 2.99
C LEU A 227 4.79 23.55 3.88
N PRO A 228 4.46 24.79 3.50
CA PRO A 228 3.58 25.65 4.28
C PRO A 228 2.16 25.12 4.45
N LYS A 229 1.71 24.25 3.51
CA LYS A 229 0.37 23.67 3.44
C LYS A 229 0.23 22.38 4.24
N LEU A 230 1.36 21.81 4.71
CA LEU A 230 1.37 20.54 5.42
C LEU A 230 1.21 20.72 6.93
N ASP A 231 0.43 19.83 7.53
CA ASP A 231 0.25 19.68 8.97
C ASP A 231 1.30 18.68 9.49
N LEU A 232 2.45 19.21 9.92
CA LEU A 232 3.58 18.38 10.35
C LEU A 232 3.29 17.62 11.65
N ASP A 233 2.34 18.09 12.48
CA ASP A 233 1.95 17.40 13.70
C ASP A 233 1.20 16.09 13.41
N LYS A 234 0.57 15.99 12.25
CA LYS A 234 -0.09 14.77 11.75
C LYS A 234 0.82 13.88 10.92
N MET A 235 2.01 14.35 10.58
CA MET A 235 2.98 13.61 9.78
C MET A 235 4.03 12.99 10.68
N VAL A 236 4.19 11.69 10.54
CA VAL A 236 5.14 10.90 11.32
C VAL A 236 6.14 10.26 10.37
N ASN A 237 7.41 10.35 10.73
CA ASN A 237 8.46 9.62 10.03
C ASN A 237 8.27 8.11 10.29
N GLU A 238 7.91 7.36 9.24
CA GLU A 238 7.61 5.92 9.38
C GLU A 238 8.83 5.09 9.80
N ARG A 239 10.04 5.61 9.61
CA ARG A 239 11.27 4.91 10.03
C ARG A 239 11.50 5.03 11.52
N SER A 240 11.23 6.20 12.10
CA SER A 240 11.49 6.48 13.51
C SER A 240 10.23 6.51 14.37
N GLY A 241 9.05 6.64 13.78
CA GLY A 241 7.80 6.87 14.50
C GLY A 241 7.66 8.28 15.07
N LEU A 242 8.59 9.19 14.75
CA LEU A 242 8.69 10.53 15.31
C LEU A 242 8.08 11.58 14.40
N PRO A 243 7.59 12.71 14.94
CA PRO A 243 7.27 13.90 14.17
C PRO A 243 8.49 14.42 13.42
N PHE A 244 8.27 15.02 12.26
CA PHE A 244 9.33 15.63 11.47
C PHE A 244 9.84 16.93 12.11
N ASN A 245 11.13 17.18 11.97
CA ASN A 245 11.74 18.52 12.13
C ASN A 245 11.98 19.15 10.75
N ASP A 246 12.38 20.42 10.72
CA ASP A 246 12.56 21.17 9.47
C ASP A 246 13.55 20.53 8.49
N LYS A 247 14.59 19.88 8.99
CA LYS A 247 15.57 19.19 8.17
C LYS A 247 15.00 17.87 7.63
N THR A 248 14.50 17.04 8.50
CA THR A 248 14.00 15.69 8.13
C THR A 248 12.78 15.74 7.24
N ILE A 249 11.91 16.77 7.38
CA ILE A 249 10.78 16.94 6.47
C ILE A 249 11.23 17.32 5.06
N ARG A 250 12.21 18.20 4.91
CA ARG A 250 12.72 18.57 3.59
C ARG A 250 13.42 17.41 2.89
N GLU A 251 14.15 16.58 3.63
CA GLU A 251 14.75 15.34 3.12
C GLU A 251 13.67 14.38 2.65
N ALA A 252 12.62 14.14 3.46
CA ALA A 252 11.52 13.28 3.11
C ALA A 252 10.73 13.79 1.88
N LEU A 253 10.44 15.09 1.82
CA LEU A 253 9.78 15.71 0.67
C LEU A 253 10.63 15.62 -0.61
N SER A 254 11.97 15.70 -0.48
CA SER A 254 12.88 15.47 -1.61
C SER A 254 12.75 14.05 -2.18
N GLU A 255 12.68 13.03 -1.31
CA GLU A 255 12.46 11.65 -1.72
C GLU A 255 11.07 11.46 -2.36
N VAL A 256 10.03 12.09 -1.80
CA VAL A 256 8.66 12.07 -2.35
C VAL A 256 8.62 12.71 -3.74
N TYR A 257 9.26 13.87 -3.93
CA TYR A 257 9.35 14.50 -5.24
C TYR A 257 10.01 13.58 -6.26
N ASP A 258 11.15 12.97 -5.94
CA ASP A 258 11.86 12.06 -6.84
C ASP A 258 10.98 10.86 -7.20
N ASN A 259 10.24 10.31 -6.24
CA ASN A 259 9.33 9.21 -6.48
C ASN A 259 8.18 9.60 -7.40
N ILE A 260 7.56 10.77 -7.21
CA ILE A 260 6.48 11.24 -8.07
C ILE A 260 7.01 11.55 -9.46
N ALA A 261 8.07 12.34 -9.55
CA ALA A 261 8.66 12.79 -10.81
C ALA A 261 9.16 11.64 -11.69
N THR A 262 9.55 10.53 -11.10
CA THR A 262 10.04 9.34 -11.81
C THR A 262 9.03 8.19 -11.84
N GLU A 263 7.78 8.42 -11.41
CA GLU A 263 6.73 7.39 -11.32
C GLU A 263 7.17 6.15 -10.53
N GLY A 264 7.93 6.37 -9.46
CA GLY A 264 8.47 5.33 -8.59
C GLY A 264 9.80 4.72 -9.05
N MET A 265 10.36 5.17 -10.17
CA MET A 265 11.66 4.65 -10.66
C MET A 265 12.84 5.07 -9.78
N ALA A 266 12.77 6.20 -9.06
CA ALA A 266 13.82 6.64 -8.15
C ALA A 266 14.09 5.62 -7.03
N THR A 267 13.08 4.87 -6.61
CA THR A 267 13.22 3.78 -5.63
C THR A 267 13.57 2.44 -6.26
N PHE A 268 13.73 2.40 -7.60
CA PHE A 268 14.07 1.18 -8.31
C PHE A 268 15.54 0.81 -8.13
N LYS A 269 15.81 -0.26 -7.36
CA LYS A 269 17.13 -0.90 -7.27
C LYS A 269 17.08 -2.20 -8.08
N PRO A 270 17.83 -2.31 -9.19
CA PRO A 270 17.91 -3.56 -9.97
C PRO A 270 18.33 -4.72 -9.07
N GLY A 271 17.69 -5.88 -9.22
CA GLY A 271 18.01 -7.09 -8.44
C GLY A 271 17.43 -7.16 -7.03
N THR A 272 16.79 -6.11 -6.54
CA THR A 272 16.05 -6.15 -5.27
C THR A 272 14.55 -6.36 -5.53
N ALA A 273 14.15 -7.54 -5.99
CA ALA A 273 12.77 -8.01 -5.83
C ALA A 273 12.49 -8.20 -4.33
N GLY A 274 12.68 -7.13 -3.56
CA GLY A 274 12.74 -7.18 -2.12
C GLY A 274 11.40 -6.91 -1.47
N TYR A 275 11.30 -7.40 -0.26
CA TYR A 275 10.20 -7.29 0.71
C TYR A 275 9.57 -5.88 0.83
N GLY A 276 10.33 -4.81 0.61
CA GLY A 276 9.86 -3.42 0.67
C GLY A 276 9.00 -2.96 -0.52
N ARG A 277 8.98 -3.71 -1.64
CA ARG A 277 8.20 -3.39 -2.85
C ARG A 277 6.98 -4.25 -3.05
N ALA A 278 6.76 -5.22 -2.18
CA ALA A 278 5.59 -6.05 -2.25
C ALA A 278 4.31 -5.17 -2.22
N LEU A 279 3.30 -5.58 -2.95
CA LEU A 279 2.05 -4.83 -3.11
C LEU A 279 1.44 -4.39 -1.78
N HIS A 280 1.58 -5.21 -0.73
CA HIS A 280 1.08 -4.91 0.61
C HIS A 280 1.68 -3.63 1.23
N ASN A 281 2.89 -3.23 0.83
CA ASN A 281 3.56 -2.02 1.33
C ASN A 281 3.33 -0.79 0.45
N ARG A 282 2.95 -0.96 -0.83
CA ARG A 282 2.85 0.15 -1.79
C ARG A 282 1.87 1.26 -1.38
N ARG A 283 0.88 0.94 -0.55
CA ARG A 283 -0.17 1.88 -0.14
C ARG A 283 0.13 2.63 1.16
N ILE A 284 1.23 2.34 1.83
CA ILE A 284 1.65 3.05 3.05
C ILE A 284 2.08 4.47 2.65
N ASP A 285 2.92 4.61 1.63
CA ASP A 285 3.53 5.87 1.20
C ASP A 285 2.52 6.90 0.68
N HIS A 286 1.37 6.48 0.15
CA HIS A 286 0.34 7.36 -0.40
C HIS A 286 -0.41 8.21 0.65
N ARG A 287 -0.12 8.04 1.94
CA ARG A 287 -0.75 8.78 3.04
C ARG A 287 0.23 9.67 3.79
N PHE A 288 1.42 9.86 3.25
CA PHE A 288 2.48 10.62 3.89
C PHE A 288 2.12 12.10 4.06
N LEU A 289 1.58 12.74 3.02
CA LEU A 289 1.28 14.17 3.04
C LEU A 289 -0.04 14.43 3.80
N ALA A 290 0.01 15.09 4.93
CA ALA A 290 -1.16 15.60 5.65
C ALA A 290 -1.29 17.11 5.43
N PHE A 291 -2.40 17.57 4.85
CA PHE A 291 -2.64 18.99 4.59
C PHE A 291 -3.31 19.65 5.81
N LYS A 292 -3.00 20.95 6.04
CA LYS A 292 -3.60 21.74 7.12
C LYS A 292 -5.09 21.96 6.95
N SER A 293 -5.53 22.16 5.70
CA SER A 293 -6.93 22.44 5.37
C SER A 293 -7.36 21.78 4.07
N ALA A 294 -8.67 21.70 3.87
CA ALA A 294 -9.26 21.24 2.61
C ALA A 294 -8.89 22.15 1.44
N ASP A 295 -8.80 23.45 1.69
CA ASP A 295 -8.43 24.43 0.64
C ASP A 295 -6.97 24.22 0.20
N ASP A 296 -6.02 23.97 1.14
CA ASP A 296 -4.63 23.63 0.81
C ASP A 296 -4.52 22.35 -0.01
N TRP A 297 -5.29 21.32 0.35
CA TRP A 297 -5.35 20.07 -0.40
C TRP A 297 -5.89 20.31 -1.82
N MET A 298 -6.98 21.07 -1.96
CA MET A 298 -7.61 21.37 -3.26
C MET A 298 -6.68 22.20 -4.14
N GLU A 299 -5.97 23.19 -3.60
CA GLU A 299 -4.98 23.96 -4.35
C GLU A 299 -3.83 23.09 -4.85
N TYR A 300 -3.33 22.20 -3.99
CA TYR A 300 -2.30 21.25 -4.39
C TYR A 300 -2.77 20.33 -5.52
N GLN A 301 -3.96 19.74 -5.38
CA GLN A 301 -4.54 18.85 -6.40
C GLN A 301 -4.82 19.59 -7.72
N ALA A 302 -5.21 20.84 -7.67
CA ALA A 302 -5.43 21.64 -8.88
C ALA A 302 -4.11 21.92 -9.63
N ARG A 303 -2.99 22.03 -8.90
CA ARG A 303 -1.69 22.37 -9.49
C ARG A 303 -0.88 21.15 -9.91
N PHE A 304 -0.89 20.07 -9.09
CA PHE A 304 0.03 18.95 -9.23
C PHE A 304 -0.66 17.58 -9.30
N GLY A 305 -2.00 17.55 -9.36
CA GLY A 305 -2.74 16.31 -9.33
C GLY A 305 -4.04 16.37 -10.12
N SER A 306 -5.11 15.85 -9.54
CA SER A 306 -6.46 15.87 -10.13
C SER A 306 -7.35 16.89 -9.42
N PRO A 307 -7.87 17.90 -10.12
CA PRO A 307 -8.77 18.89 -9.54
C PRO A 307 -10.20 18.37 -9.30
N ASP A 308 -10.51 17.14 -9.74
CA ASP A 308 -11.83 16.52 -9.58
C ASP A 308 -11.82 15.48 -8.47
N PRO A 309 -12.36 15.79 -7.26
CA PRO A 309 -12.43 14.85 -6.16
C PRO A 309 -13.22 13.57 -6.48
N PHE A 310 -14.24 13.65 -7.32
CA PHE A 310 -15.04 12.50 -7.70
C PHE A 310 -14.23 11.54 -8.59
N LYS A 311 -13.53 12.06 -9.58
CA LYS A 311 -12.60 11.27 -10.40
C LYS A 311 -11.56 10.57 -9.50
N THR A 312 -10.98 11.30 -8.56
CA THR A 312 -10.03 10.79 -7.59
C THR A 312 -10.59 9.60 -6.78
N MET A 313 -11.85 9.70 -6.32
CA MET A 313 -12.53 8.60 -5.61
C MET A 313 -12.71 7.37 -6.51
N MET A 314 -13.16 7.55 -7.76
CA MET A 314 -13.39 6.44 -8.68
C MET A 314 -12.08 5.72 -9.06
N GLU A 315 -11.03 6.47 -9.33
CA GLU A 315 -9.70 5.92 -9.61
C GLU A 315 -9.14 5.16 -8.41
N HIS A 316 -9.35 5.67 -7.20
CA HIS A 316 -8.95 4.97 -5.97
C HIS A 316 -9.70 3.64 -5.79
N ILE A 317 -11.02 3.62 -6.00
CA ILE A 317 -11.83 2.39 -5.94
C ILE A 317 -11.28 1.35 -6.94
N ASN A 318 -11.07 1.76 -8.20
CA ASN A 318 -10.57 0.87 -9.23
C ASN A 318 -9.18 0.32 -8.89
N ALA A 319 -8.28 1.16 -8.44
CA ALA A 319 -6.93 0.77 -8.03
C ALA A 319 -6.94 -0.16 -6.81
N MET A 320 -7.76 0.16 -5.79
CA MET A 320 -7.89 -0.68 -4.59
C MET A 320 -8.55 -2.03 -4.92
N ALA A 321 -9.59 -2.06 -5.76
CA ALA A 321 -10.23 -3.31 -6.17
C ALA A 321 -9.23 -4.23 -6.86
N ARG A 322 -8.37 -3.69 -7.75
CA ARG A 322 -7.31 -4.46 -8.41
C ARG A 322 -6.28 -4.98 -7.41
N ASP A 323 -5.79 -4.12 -6.52
CA ASP A 323 -4.77 -4.50 -5.54
C ASP A 323 -5.30 -5.54 -4.55
N ILE A 324 -6.54 -5.38 -4.05
CA ILE A 324 -7.22 -6.37 -3.20
C ILE A 324 -7.32 -7.72 -3.92
N SER A 325 -7.67 -7.70 -5.20
CA SER A 325 -7.83 -8.91 -6.01
C SER A 325 -6.49 -9.61 -6.22
N MET A 326 -5.43 -8.87 -6.51
CA MET A 326 -4.08 -9.42 -6.62
C MET A 326 -3.60 -10.04 -5.30
N LEU A 327 -3.79 -9.34 -4.16
CA LEU A 327 -3.46 -9.89 -2.84
C LEU A 327 -4.27 -11.16 -2.52
N LYS A 328 -5.56 -11.15 -2.83
CA LYS A 328 -6.44 -12.29 -2.56
C LYS A 328 -6.07 -13.52 -3.38
N ILE A 329 -5.73 -13.35 -4.64
CA ILE A 329 -5.49 -14.46 -5.58
C ILE A 329 -4.02 -14.89 -5.55
N LEU A 330 -3.07 -13.94 -5.60
CA LEU A 330 -1.64 -14.23 -5.71
C LEU A 330 -0.89 -14.12 -4.37
N GLY A 331 -1.55 -13.66 -3.32
CA GLY A 331 -0.94 -13.44 -2.01
C GLY A 331 -0.27 -12.08 -1.85
N PRO A 332 0.29 -11.83 -0.67
CA PRO A 332 0.85 -10.52 -0.30
C PRO A 332 1.98 -10.01 -1.22
N ASN A 333 2.69 -10.90 -1.90
CA ASN A 333 3.72 -10.55 -2.87
C ASN A 333 3.41 -11.14 -4.26
N PRO A 334 2.52 -10.51 -5.06
CA PRO A 334 2.15 -11.01 -6.39
C PRO A 334 3.35 -11.18 -7.33
N ASP A 335 4.36 -10.30 -7.26
CA ASP A 335 5.54 -10.37 -8.12
C ASP A 335 6.37 -11.62 -7.85
N ALA A 336 6.57 -11.97 -6.57
CA ALA A 336 7.24 -13.21 -6.17
C ALA A 336 6.43 -14.44 -6.62
N THR A 337 5.11 -14.40 -6.47
CA THR A 337 4.20 -15.45 -6.89
C THR A 337 4.26 -15.66 -8.41
N HIS A 338 4.23 -14.57 -9.18
CA HIS A 338 4.37 -14.61 -10.63
C HIS A 338 5.71 -15.24 -11.06
N THR A 339 6.81 -14.78 -10.47
CA THR A 339 8.15 -15.31 -10.76
C THR A 339 8.25 -16.80 -10.46
N TRP A 340 7.69 -17.24 -9.32
CA TRP A 340 7.65 -18.65 -8.94
C TRP A 340 6.78 -19.46 -9.93
N ALA A 341 5.59 -18.98 -10.30
CA ALA A 341 4.71 -19.66 -11.25
C ALA A 341 5.37 -19.83 -12.62
N LEU A 342 6.04 -18.79 -13.13
CA LEU A 342 6.82 -18.88 -14.38
C LEU A 342 7.94 -19.91 -14.28
N GLY A 343 8.59 -20.03 -13.12
CA GLY A 343 9.59 -21.07 -12.85
C GLY A 343 9.00 -22.49 -12.96
N MET A 344 7.79 -22.68 -12.40
CA MET A 344 7.07 -23.97 -12.49
C MET A 344 6.66 -24.31 -13.92
N ILE A 345 6.14 -23.32 -14.68
CA ILE A 345 5.79 -23.50 -16.09
C ILE A 345 7.03 -23.91 -16.92
N LYS A 346 8.14 -23.20 -16.76
CA LYS A 346 9.40 -23.52 -17.44
C LYS A 346 9.90 -24.94 -17.11
N LYS A 347 9.72 -25.38 -15.87
CA LYS A 347 10.07 -26.73 -15.43
C LYS A 347 9.19 -27.78 -16.12
N GLN A 348 7.87 -27.55 -16.20
CA GLN A 348 6.94 -28.43 -16.91
C GLN A 348 7.32 -28.56 -18.39
N MET A 349 7.53 -27.44 -19.08
CA MET A 349 7.93 -27.44 -20.50
C MET A 349 9.21 -28.26 -20.77
N LYS A 350 10.18 -28.25 -19.86
CA LYS A 350 11.40 -29.08 -19.99
C LYS A 350 11.10 -30.57 -19.81
N ILE A 351 10.18 -30.92 -18.91
CA ILE A 351 9.74 -32.31 -18.71
C ILE A 351 9.03 -32.82 -19.95
N ASP A 352 8.11 -32.03 -20.51
CA ASP A 352 7.33 -32.40 -21.69
C ASP A 352 8.24 -32.58 -22.92
N ALA A 353 9.16 -31.64 -23.16
CA ALA A 353 10.14 -31.75 -24.25
C ALA A 353 11.05 -33.00 -24.11
N ALA A 354 11.45 -33.34 -22.88
CA ALA A 354 12.23 -34.56 -22.64
C ALA A 354 11.43 -35.85 -22.91
N ALA A 355 10.14 -35.83 -22.52
CA ALA A 355 9.22 -36.96 -22.78
C ALA A 355 9.01 -37.15 -24.31
N GLU A 356 8.73 -36.09 -25.05
CA GLU A 356 8.62 -36.11 -26.52
C GLU A 356 9.87 -36.63 -27.19
N ALA A 357 11.04 -36.18 -26.75
CA ALA A 357 12.33 -36.66 -27.29
C ALA A 357 12.52 -38.18 -27.08
N GLN A 358 12.09 -38.72 -25.93
CA GLN A 358 12.15 -40.16 -25.65
C GLN A 358 11.17 -40.98 -26.52
N VAL A 359 9.95 -40.46 -26.76
CA VAL A 359 8.97 -41.10 -27.66
C VAL A 359 9.52 -41.18 -29.07
N ASN A 360 10.02 -40.07 -29.61
CA ASN A 360 10.63 -39.98 -30.95
C ASN A 360 11.84 -40.89 -31.12
N LEU A 361 12.63 -41.15 -30.06
CA LEU A 361 13.71 -42.11 -30.09
C LEU A 361 13.24 -43.56 -30.14
N LYS A 362 12.13 -43.88 -29.48
CA LYS A 362 11.52 -45.25 -29.50
C LYS A 362 10.84 -45.58 -30.81
N GLU A 363 10.28 -44.56 -31.49
CA GLU A 363 9.64 -44.75 -32.80
C GLU A 363 10.66 -44.90 -33.95
N LYS A 364 11.92 -44.51 -33.74
CA LYS A 364 13.02 -44.63 -34.73
C LYS A 364 13.85 -45.89 -34.58
N ASN A 365 13.64 -46.68 -33.54
CA ASN A 365 14.28 -47.99 -33.32
C ASN A 365 13.26 -49.13 -33.45
#